data_280015d1978c2ea4ec9c7fce91b55af9
#
_entry.id   280015d1978c2ea4ec9c7fce91b55af9
#
_cell.length_a   1.000
_cell.length_b   1.000
_cell.length_c   1.000
_cell.angle_alpha   90.00
_cell.angle_beta   90.00
_cell.angle_gamma   90.00
#
_symmetry.space_group_name_H-M   'P 1'
#
loop_
_entity.id
_entity.type
_entity.pdbx_description
1 polymer ?
#
loop_
_entity_poly.entity_id
_entity_poly.type
_entity_poly.pdbx_seq_one_letter_code
_entity_poly.pdbx_strand_id
1 'polypeptide(L)'
;MPNISSGGRTKRLEQDLKDMTILARRCPAIKFKTLDSGNAPQKYEVSFYLRTIIGVRSGRPIYREADKPTKVVIDLSGYPFGRIEANCTTMPQPYHPNWFESGGWCQITGSSRVSDTLAELVIRMAKTIQFVPAVTNPGSAANGAAADWWEKNLRRSGYFPCDNTPIPEAFQLKSVITIHKK
;
A
#
# COMPACT_ATOMS: atom_id res chain seq x y z
N MET A 1 24.21 9.34 -15.73
CA MET A 1 23.33 8.57 -14.81
C MET A 1 24.22 8.05 -13.69
N PRO A 2 23.91 8.28 -12.41
CA PRO A 2 24.74 7.75 -11.33
C PRO A 2 24.66 6.23 -11.32
N ASN A 3 25.81 5.62 -11.50
CA ASN A 3 25.99 4.17 -11.46
C ASN A 3 25.92 3.74 -9.98
N ILE A 4 24.72 3.44 -9.45
CA ILE A 4 24.63 2.80 -8.13
C ILE A 4 25.14 1.38 -8.32
N SER A 5 26.28 1.09 -7.69
CA SER A 5 26.85 -0.25 -7.66
C SER A 5 25.79 -1.27 -7.21
N SER A 6 25.84 -2.49 -7.71
CA SER A 6 24.95 -3.59 -7.31
C SER A 6 24.84 -3.73 -5.79
N GLY A 7 25.89 -3.39 -5.04
CA GLY A 7 25.89 -3.35 -3.58
C GLY A 7 24.98 -2.30 -2.95
N GLY A 8 24.72 -1.19 -3.62
CA GLY A 8 23.79 -0.16 -3.11
C GLY A 8 22.34 -0.61 -3.16
N ARG A 9 21.95 -1.29 -4.25
CA ARG A 9 20.58 -1.87 -4.39
C ARG A 9 20.34 -2.97 -3.37
N THR A 10 21.27 -3.88 -3.19
CA THR A 10 21.17 -4.97 -2.21
C THR A 10 20.96 -4.42 -0.80
N LYS A 11 21.78 -3.47 -0.36
CA LYS A 11 21.63 -2.83 0.96
C LYS A 11 20.27 -2.17 1.15
N ARG A 12 19.73 -1.58 0.09
CA ARG A 12 18.39 -0.97 0.12
C ARG A 12 17.31 -2.02 0.32
N LEU A 13 17.32 -3.12 -0.43
CA LEU A 13 16.37 -4.22 -0.30
C LEU A 13 16.44 -4.90 1.09
N GLU A 14 17.66 -5.05 1.64
CA GLU A 14 17.85 -5.54 3.01
C GLU A 14 17.24 -4.60 4.04
N GLN A 15 17.37 -3.29 3.84
CA GLN A 15 16.74 -2.30 4.72
C GLN A 15 15.21 -2.31 4.59
N ASP A 16 14.69 -2.43 3.37
CA ASP A 16 13.24 -2.54 3.13
C ASP A 16 12.64 -3.77 3.84
N LEU A 17 13.34 -4.91 3.85
CA LEU A 17 12.90 -6.10 4.61
C LEU A 17 12.85 -5.83 6.12
N LYS A 18 13.85 -5.12 6.67
CA LYS A 18 13.87 -4.73 8.10
C LYS A 18 12.70 -3.80 8.42
N ASP A 19 12.47 -2.79 7.59
CA ASP A 19 11.39 -1.81 7.78
C ASP A 19 10.02 -2.48 7.68
N MET A 20 9.82 -3.42 6.75
CA MET A 20 8.62 -4.24 6.65
C MET A 20 8.39 -5.10 7.89
N THR A 21 9.46 -5.67 8.45
CA THR A 21 9.39 -6.46 9.69
C THR A 21 8.95 -5.59 10.87
N ILE A 22 9.47 -4.37 10.97
CA ILE A 22 9.07 -3.39 12.00
C ILE A 22 7.60 -3.00 11.81
N LEU A 23 7.19 -2.71 10.58
CA LEU A 23 5.81 -2.34 10.25
C LEU A 23 4.83 -3.45 10.66
N ALA A 24 5.09 -4.70 10.28
CA ALA A 24 4.21 -5.82 10.59
C ALA A 24 4.08 -6.10 12.11
N ARG A 25 5.14 -5.84 12.88
CA ARG A 25 5.09 -5.93 14.35
C ARG A 25 4.25 -4.82 14.98
N ARG A 26 4.28 -3.62 14.41
CA ARG A 26 3.56 -2.44 14.93
C ARG A 26 2.11 -2.33 14.46
N CYS A 27 1.81 -2.93 13.32
CA CYS A 27 0.49 -2.91 12.71
C CYS A 27 0.01 -4.34 12.42
N PRO A 28 -0.69 -5.00 13.37
CA PRO A 28 -1.19 -6.38 13.19
C PRO A 28 -2.13 -6.55 12.00
N ALA A 29 -2.74 -5.44 11.51
CA ALA A 29 -3.57 -5.44 10.32
C ALA A 29 -2.77 -5.61 9.01
N ILE A 30 -1.43 -5.52 9.07
CA ILE A 30 -0.54 -5.70 7.92
C ILE A 30 0.34 -6.92 8.19
N LYS A 31 0.26 -7.92 7.32
CA LYS A 31 1.15 -9.09 7.33
C LYS A 31 1.82 -9.22 5.97
N PHE A 32 3.00 -9.77 5.93
CA PHE A 32 3.68 -10.03 4.67
C PHE A 32 4.45 -11.34 4.69
N LYS A 33 4.74 -11.84 3.50
CA LYS A 33 5.75 -12.89 3.25
C LYS A 33 6.57 -12.50 2.02
N THR A 34 7.82 -12.92 1.98
CA THR A 34 8.64 -12.85 0.77
C THR A 34 8.28 -13.98 -0.17
N LEU A 35 8.29 -13.73 -1.47
CA LEU A 35 7.99 -14.73 -2.51
C LEU A 35 9.26 -15.29 -3.17
N ASP A 36 10.39 -14.67 -2.90
CA ASP A 36 11.74 -15.10 -3.28
C ASP A 36 12.60 -15.33 -2.03
N SER A 37 13.68 -16.06 -2.19
CA SER A 37 14.60 -16.41 -1.12
C SER A 37 15.74 -15.40 -1.00
N GLY A 38 16.34 -15.31 0.21
CA GLY A 38 17.52 -14.50 0.50
C GLY A 38 17.24 -13.30 1.39
N ASN A 39 18.31 -12.54 1.68
CA ASN A 39 18.28 -11.41 2.61
C ASN A 39 17.86 -10.09 1.94
N ALA A 40 17.76 -10.07 0.62
CA ALA A 40 17.39 -8.91 -0.19
C ALA A 40 16.23 -9.25 -1.15
N PRO A 41 15.05 -9.66 -0.62
CA PRO A 41 13.95 -10.10 -1.45
C PRO A 41 13.40 -8.95 -2.30
N GLN A 42 12.95 -9.31 -3.50
CA GLN A 42 12.39 -8.36 -4.48
C GLN A 42 10.89 -8.52 -4.65
N LYS A 43 10.31 -9.64 -4.18
CA LYS A 43 8.88 -9.91 -4.31
C LYS A 43 8.25 -10.20 -2.96
N TYR A 44 7.13 -9.54 -2.72
CA TYR A 44 6.38 -9.65 -1.47
C TYR A 44 4.91 -9.92 -1.74
N GLU A 45 4.27 -10.77 -0.95
CA GLU A 45 2.83 -10.79 -0.81
C GLU A 45 2.49 -10.09 0.51
N VAL A 46 1.73 -9.00 0.43
CA VAL A 46 1.26 -8.25 1.59
C VAL A 46 -0.24 -8.49 1.76
N SER A 47 -0.65 -8.85 2.97
CA SER A 47 -2.05 -9.08 3.35
C SER A 47 -2.51 -7.97 4.27
N PHE A 48 -3.55 -7.25 3.84
CA PHE A 48 -4.18 -6.16 4.59
C PHE A 48 -5.48 -6.66 5.22
N TYR A 49 -5.49 -6.82 6.53
CA TYR A 49 -6.67 -7.15 7.35
C TYR A 49 -7.42 -5.88 7.70
N LEU A 50 -7.97 -5.24 6.67
CA LEU A 50 -8.66 -3.97 6.72
C LEU A 50 -9.98 -4.10 5.98
N ARG A 51 -11.04 -3.49 6.51
CA ARG A 51 -12.29 -3.35 5.79
C ARG A 51 -12.10 -2.46 4.58
N THR A 52 -12.64 -2.86 3.44
CA THR A 52 -12.54 -2.09 2.20
C THR A 52 -13.81 -2.18 1.37
N ILE A 53 -14.04 -1.18 0.53
CA ILE A 53 -15.14 -1.19 -0.43
C ILE A 53 -14.67 -1.94 -1.68
N ILE A 54 -15.45 -2.94 -2.12
CA ILE A 54 -15.15 -3.79 -3.27
C ILE A 54 -16.14 -3.63 -4.42
N GLY A 55 -17.12 -2.77 -4.27
CA GLY A 55 -18.12 -2.48 -5.29
C GLY A 55 -19.25 -1.64 -4.74
N VAL A 56 -20.21 -1.35 -5.61
CA VAL A 56 -21.40 -0.57 -5.28
C VAL A 56 -22.63 -1.27 -5.86
N ARG A 57 -23.70 -1.38 -5.06
CA ARG A 57 -25.01 -1.88 -5.49
C ARG A 57 -26.09 -0.89 -5.07
N SER A 58 -26.90 -0.43 -6.03
CA SER A 58 -27.96 0.57 -5.79
C SER A 58 -27.46 1.81 -5.02
N GLY A 59 -26.28 2.31 -5.40
CA GLY A 59 -25.63 3.47 -4.78
C GLY A 59 -24.98 3.24 -3.42
N ARG A 60 -25.13 2.02 -2.84
CA ARG A 60 -24.54 1.67 -1.53
C ARG A 60 -23.27 0.84 -1.67
N PRO A 61 -22.23 1.08 -0.84
CA PRO A 61 -21.02 0.31 -0.90
C PRO A 61 -21.22 -1.14 -0.47
N ILE A 62 -20.49 -2.04 -1.14
CA ILE A 62 -20.31 -3.44 -0.78
C ILE A 62 -18.94 -3.56 -0.16
N TYR A 63 -18.86 -4.16 1.03
CA TYR A 63 -17.63 -4.28 1.78
C TYR A 63 -17.03 -5.69 1.71
N ARG A 64 -15.69 -5.75 1.73
CA ARG A 64 -14.94 -6.90 2.23
C ARG A 64 -14.56 -6.57 3.67
N GLU A 65 -14.92 -7.44 4.59
CA GLU A 65 -14.63 -7.26 6.01
C GLU A 65 -13.15 -7.60 6.31
N ALA A 66 -12.63 -7.09 7.45
CA ALA A 66 -11.22 -7.17 7.80
C ALA A 66 -10.70 -8.60 8.05
N ASP A 67 -11.57 -9.56 8.37
CA ASP A 67 -11.22 -10.98 8.52
C ASP A 67 -10.85 -11.66 7.18
N LYS A 68 -11.26 -11.04 6.05
CA LYS A 68 -10.95 -11.47 4.69
C LYS A 68 -9.93 -10.52 4.05
N PRO A 69 -8.62 -10.78 4.18
CA PRO A 69 -7.61 -9.80 3.80
C PRO A 69 -7.60 -9.49 2.31
N THR A 70 -7.34 -8.23 1.99
CA THR A 70 -6.92 -7.83 0.65
C THR A 70 -5.46 -8.18 0.48
N LYS A 71 -5.13 -9.03 -0.48
CA LYS A 71 -3.74 -9.45 -0.76
C LYS A 71 -3.21 -8.74 -1.98
N VAL A 72 -1.98 -8.26 -1.88
CA VAL A 72 -1.28 -7.54 -2.94
C VAL A 72 0.10 -8.15 -3.12
N VAL A 73 0.45 -8.46 -4.36
CA VAL A 73 1.82 -8.84 -4.73
C VAL A 73 2.55 -7.59 -5.18
N ILE A 74 3.70 -7.33 -4.58
CA ILE A 74 4.58 -6.20 -4.90
C ILE A 74 5.86 -6.74 -5.51
N ASP A 75 6.22 -6.24 -6.69
CA ASP A 75 7.46 -6.58 -7.41
C ASP A 75 8.39 -5.36 -7.43
N LEU A 76 9.56 -5.53 -6.84
CA LEU A 76 10.64 -4.54 -6.75
C LEU A 76 11.75 -4.78 -7.79
N SER A 77 11.54 -5.61 -8.80
CA SER A 77 12.60 -5.97 -9.78
C SER A 77 13.19 -4.74 -10.45
N GLY A 78 12.40 -3.71 -10.72
CA GLY A 78 12.85 -2.42 -11.27
C GLY A 78 13.37 -1.41 -10.25
N TYR A 79 13.12 -1.63 -8.97
CA TYR A 79 13.42 -0.66 -7.90
C TYR A 79 14.93 -0.60 -7.57
N PRO A 80 15.53 0.56 -7.24
CA PRO A 80 14.87 1.86 -7.04
C PRO A 80 14.75 2.72 -8.31
N PHE A 81 15.16 2.27 -9.47
CA PHE A 81 15.22 3.08 -10.69
C PHE A 81 14.05 2.89 -11.62
N GLY A 82 13.36 1.76 -11.52
CA GLY A 82 12.20 1.43 -12.31
C GLY A 82 10.91 1.53 -11.50
N ARG A 83 9.81 1.27 -12.18
CA ARG A 83 8.48 1.27 -11.58
C ARG A 83 8.33 0.09 -10.62
N ILE A 84 7.78 0.35 -9.44
CA ILE A 84 7.30 -0.69 -8.53
C ILE A 84 5.93 -1.14 -9.05
N GLU A 85 5.77 -2.44 -9.21
CA GLU A 85 4.49 -3.05 -9.58
C GLU A 85 3.80 -3.59 -8.33
N ALA A 86 2.51 -3.24 -8.17
CA ALA A 86 1.70 -3.73 -7.08
C ALA A 86 0.33 -4.15 -7.62
N ASN A 87 0.02 -5.43 -7.48
CA ASN A 87 -1.17 -6.04 -8.04
C ASN A 87 -1.98 -6.77 -6.98
N CYS A 88 -3.27 -6.44 -6.87
CA CYS A 88 -4.21 -7.13 -6.01
C CYS A 88 -4.48 -8.54 -6.55
N THR A 89 -4.31 -9.55 -5.71
CA THR A 89 -4.57 -10.96 -6.03
C THR A 89 -5.87 -11.47 -5.42
N THR A 90 -6.53 -10.67 -4.58
CA THR A 90 -7.84 -10.98 -3.99
C THR A 90 -8.94 -10.30 -4.79
N MET A 91 -9.83 -11.09 -5.39
CA MET A 91 -10.96 -10.56 -6.17
C MET A 91 -12.26 -10.53 -5.35
N PRO A 92 -13.14 -9.56 -5.62
CA PRO A 92 -12.89 -8.34 -6.39
C PRO A 92 -11.89 -7.43 -5.67
N GLN A 93 -11.06 -6.71 -6.42
CA GLN A 93 -10.12 -5.72 -5.87
C GLN A 93 -10.86 -4.56 -5.19
N PRO A 94 -10.15 -3.66 -4.46
CA PRO A 94 -10.77 -2.45 -3.92
C PRO A 94 -11.39 -1.59 -5.05
N TYR A 95 -12.65 -1.22 -4.88
CA TYR A 95 -13.39 -0.34 -5.80
C TYR A 95 -13.02 1.13 -5.52
N HIS A 96 -11.78 1.49 -5.79
CA HIS A 96 -11.18 2.75 -5.38
C HIS A 96 -10.59 3.50 -6.58
N PRO A 97 -10.63 4.85 -6.61
CA PRO A 97 -10.04 5.65 -7.70
C PRO A 97 -8.61 5.27 -8.07
N ASN A 98 -7.78 4.87 -7.10
CA ASN A 98 -6.38 4.53 -7.30
C ASN A 98 -6.11 3.04 -7.56
N TRP A 99 -7.12 2.23 -7.84
CA TRP A 99 -6.99 0.84 -8.23
C TRP A 99 -7.55 0.62 -9.63
N PHE A 100 -6.73 0.09 -10.54
CA PHE A 100 -7.21 -0.33 -11.86
C PHE A 100 -8.18 -1.51 -11.73
N GLU A 101 -9.11 -1.62 -12.66
CA GLU A 101 -10.03 -2.77 -12.71
C GLU A 101 -9.29 -4.09 -12.90
N SER A 102 -8.10 -4.07 -13.49
CA SER A 102 -7.19 -5.21 -13.60
C SER A 102 -6.49 -5.60 -12.28
N GLY A 103 -6.69 -4.86 -11.18
CA GLY A 103 -6.08 -5.10 -9.88
C GLY A 103 -4.77 -4.35 -9.63
N GLY A 104 -4.23 -3.65 -10.62
CA GLY A 104 -3.03 -2.82 -10.43
C GLY A 104 -3.29 -1.61 -9.53
N TRP A 105 -2.34 -1.30 -8.65
CA TRP A 105 -2.39 -0.10 -7.84
C TRP A 105 -1.69 1.07 -8.52
N CYS A 106 -2.41 2.17 -8.67
CA CYS A 106 -1.85 3.42 -9.18
C CYS A 106 -1.34 4.27 -8.01
N GLN A 107 -0.05 4.60 -8.03
CA GLN A 107 0.53 5.50 -7.05
C GLN A 107 -0.01 6.92 -7.25
N ILE A 108 -0.43 7.57 -6.15
CA ILE A 108 -1.08 8.88 -6.17
C ILE A 108 -0.13 10.01 -6.58
N THR A 109 1.16 9.82 -6.45
CA THR A 109 2.16 10.79 -6.87
C THR A 109 3.02 10.17 -7.96
N GLY A 110 2.95 10.71 -9.14
CA GLY A 110 3.56 10.24 -10.41
C GLY A 110 5.08 10.06 -10.44
N SER A 111 5.70 9.90 -9.32
CA SER A 111 7.04 9.38 -9.14
C SER A 111 7.12 8.70 -7.78
N SER A 112 7.34 7.39 -7.76
CA SER A 112 8.02 6.79 -6.61
C SER A 112 9.28 7.63 -6.44
N ARG A 113 9.32 8.45 -5.39
CA ARG A 113 10.56 9.15 -5.07
C ARG A 113 11.57 8.05 -4.76
N VAL A 114 12.76 8.17 -5.30
CA VAL A 114 13.90 7.27 -4.98
C VAL A 114 14.11 7.14 -3.47
N SER A 115 13.53 8.07 -2.68
CA SER A 115 13.53 8.10 -1.23
C SER A 115 12.44 7.28 -0.54
N ASP A 116 11.33 6.89 -1.23
CA ASP A 116 10.24 6.15 -0.60
C ASP A 116 10.71 4.73 -0.26
N THR A 117 10.52 4.29 0.98
CA THR A 117 10.78 2.90 1.40
C THR A 117 9.59 2.01 1.03
N LEU A 118 9.83 0.69 0.94
CA LEU A 118 8.74 -0.27 0.74
C LEU A 118 7.68 -0.14 1.84
N ALA A 119 8.09 0.06 3.09
CA ALA A 119 7.17 0.24 4.21
C ALA A 119 6.30 1.49 4.06
N GLU A 120 6.86 2.61 3.57
CA GLU A 120 6.10 3.84 3.27
C GLU A 120 5.05 3.61 2.18
N LEU A 121 5.39 2.85 1.14
CA LEU A 121 4.46 2.47 0.08
C LEU A 121 3.32 1.58 0.62
N VAL A 122 3.66 0.60 1.45
CA VAL A 122 2.67 -0.31 2.07
C VAL A 122 1.73 0.45 3.03
N ILE A 123 2.24 1.41 3.81
CA ILE A 123 1.42 2.31 4.65
C ILE A 123 0.44 3.12 3.77
N ARG A 124 0.92 3.70 2.68
CA ARG A 124 0.07 4.46 1.75
C ARG A 124 -0.99 3.57 1.12
N MET A 125 -0.62 2.35 0.74
CA MET A 125 -1.54 1.36 0.19
C MET A 125 -2.61 0.95 1.21
N ALA A 126 -2.24 0.73 2.48
CA ALA A 126 -3.19 0.45 3.57
C ALA A 126 -4.20 1.58 3.75
N LYS A 127 -3.74 2.84 3.76
CA LYS A 127 -4.62 4.02 3.82
C LYS A 127 -5.53 4.14 2.59
N THR A 128 -5.04 3.74 1.41
CA THR A 128 -5.87 3.66 0.19
C THR A 128 -6.96 2.59 0.34
N ILE A 129 -6.63 1.42 0.88
CA ILE A 129 -7.59 0.33 1.15
C ILE A 129 -8.66 0.78 2.14
N GLN A 130 -8.31 1.58 3.13
CA GLN A 130 -9.25 2.19 4.09
C GLN A 130 -10.08 3.33 3.48
N PHE A 131 -9.81 3.76 2.26
CA PHE A 131 -10.43 4.94 1.64
C PHE A 131 -10.21 6.23 2.43
N VAL A 132 -8.99 6.43 2.95
CA VAL A 132 -8.63 7.68 3.62
C VAL A 132 -8.61 8.83 2.60
N PRO A 133 -9.40 9.92 2.80
CA PRO A 133 -9.48 10.99 1.81
C PRO A 133 -8.15 11.63 1.44
N ALA A 134 -7.23 11.79 2.39
CA ALA A 134 -5.94 12.43 2.17
C ALA A 134 -5.01 11.68 1.18
N VAL A 135 -5.29 10.39 0.93
CA VAL A 135 -4.51 9.57 -0.02
C VAL A 135 -5.33 9.12 -1.23
N THR A 136 -6.51 9.68 -1.42
CA THR A 136 -7.39 9.41 -2.58
C THR A 136 -7.26 10.54 -3.59
N ASN A 137 -6.99 10.23 -4.86
CA ASN A 137 -6.88 11.21 -5.94
C ASN A 137 -7.89 10.91 -7.07
N PRO A 138 -9.12 11.41 -6.97
CA PRO A 138 -10.13 11.19 -8.00
C PRO A 138 -9.79 11.93 -9.31
N GLY A 139 -9.06 13.03 -9.24
CA GLY A 139 -8.69 13.86 -10.42
C GLY A 139 -7.67 13.18 -11.36
N SER A 140 -7.01 12.09 -10.92
CA SER A 140 -6.13 11.25 -11.73
C SER A 140 -6.46 9.78 -11.49
N ALA A 141 -7.71 9.41 -11.72
CA ALA A 141 -8.22 8.11 -11.34
C ALA A 141 -7.75 7.01 -12.31
N ALA A 142 -7.35 5.86 -11.72
CA ALA A 142 -7.14 4.61 -12.43
C ALA A 142 -8.48 3.88 -12.70
N ASN A 143 -9.52 4.20 -11.92
CA ASN A 143 -10.88 3.71 -12.06
C ASN A 143 -11.85 4.89 -12.00
N GLY A 144 -12.33 5.33 -13.18
CA GLY A 144 -13.23 6.48 -13.32
C GLY A 144 -14.59 6.27 -12.65
N ALA A 145 -15.18 5.08 -12.78
CA ALA A 145 -16.46 4.78 -12.15
C ALA A 145 -16.38 4.84 -10.61
N ALA A 146 -15.27 4.37 -10.05
CA ALA A 146 -15.02 4.48 -8.61
C ALA A 146 -14.80 5.94 -8.19
N ALA A 147 -14.13 6.76 -9.02
CA ALA A 147 -13.94 8.18 -8.76
C ALA A 147 -15.26 8.95 -8.76
N ASP A 148 -16.10 8.74 -9.75
CA ASP A 148 -17.43 9.36 -9.84
C ASP A 148 -18.31 9.02 -8.64
N TRP A 149 -18.28 7.74 -8.22
CA TRP A 149 -19.02 7.32 -7.04
C TRP A 149 -18.45 7.92 -5.76
N TRP A 150 -17.12 7.95 -5.63
CA TRP A 150 -16.41 8.56 -4.50
C TRP A 150 -16.81 10.02 -4.34
N GLU A 151 -16.69 10.85 -5.39
CA GLU A 151 -16.98 12.27 -5.34
C GLU A 151 -18.43 12.56 -4.94
N LYS A 152 -19.39 11.80 -5.49
CA LYS A 152 -20.82 11.91 -5.17
C LYS A 152 -21.14 11.55 -3.73
N ASN A 153 -20.29 10.75 -3.08
CA ASN A 153 -20.55 10.21 -1.74
C ASN A 153 -19.53 10.69 -0.68
N LEU A 154 -18.56 11.53 -1.05
CA LEU A 154 -17.49 11.99 -0.16
C LEU A 154 -17.99 12.59 1.16
N ARG A 155 -19.14 13.26 1.14
CA ARG A 155 -19.75 13.90 2.31
C ARG A 155 -20.71 12.99 3.10
N ARG A 156 -20.89 11.75 2.67
CA ARG A 156 -21.78 10.81 3.37
C ARG A 156 -21.06 10.25 4.60
N SER A 157 -21.66 10.52 5.75
CA SER A 157 -21.15 10.02 7.04
C SER A 157 -21.07 8.49 7.04
N GLY A 158 -19.95 7.98 7.54
CA GLY A 158 -19.71 6.54 7.71
C GLY A 158 -19.23 5.79 6.47
N TYR A 159 -19.09 6.44 5.31
CA TYR A 159 -18.51 5.80 4.13
C TYR A 159 -16.99 5.92 4.08
N PHE A 160 -16.44 7.04 4.53
CA PHE A 160 -15.02 7.37 4.39
C PHE A 160 -14.42 8.00 5.66
N PRO A 161 -13.30 7.49 6.17
CA PRO A 161 -12.72 6.20 5.77
C PRO A 161 -13.66 5.03 6.09
N CYS A 162 -13.55 3.93 5.33
CA CYS A 162 -14.42 2.77 5.54
C CYS A 162 -13.90 1.82 6.66
N ASP A 163 -12.70 2.07 7.14
CA ASP A 163 -12.02 1.36 8.23
C ASP A 163 -11.21 2.37 9.06
N ASN A 164 -11.28 2.28 10.37
CA ASN A 164 -10.60 3.18 11.31
C ASN A 164 -9.44 2.49 12.06
N THR A 165 -9.01 1.30 11.61
CA THR A 165 -7.82 0.63 12.18
C THR A 165 -6.62 1.56 12.08
N PRO A 166 -5.92 1.84 13.19
CA PRO A 166 -4.78 2.73 13.17
C PRO A 166 -3.65 2.20 12.29
N ILE A 167 -3.23 2.98 11.31
CA ILE A 167 -2.05 2.70 10.47
C ILE A 167 -0.94 3.65 10.91
N PRO A 168 0.26 3.15 11.25
CA PRO A 168 1.37 3.99 11.70
C PRO A 168 1.79 4.99 10.62
N GLU A 169 2.33 6.12 11.03
CA GLU A 169 2.96 7.05 10.11
C GLU A 169 4.40 6.59 9.78
N ALA A 170 4.86 6.88 8.56
CA ALA A 170 6.17 6.43 8.09
C ALA A 170 7.34 6.90 8.99
N PHE A 171 7.29 8.15 9.50
CA PHE A 171 8.32 8.67 10.41
C PHE A 171 8.40 7.91 11.75
N GLN A 172 7.30 7.29 12.19
CA GLN A 172 7.27 6.50 13.42
C GLN A 172 8.08 5.21 13.31
N LEU A 173 8.34 4.72 12.09
CA LEU A 173 9.19 3.55 11.87
C LEU A 173 10.67 3.87 12.13
N LYS A 174 11.08 5.11 11.92
CA LYS A 174 12.47 5.58 12.06
C LYS A 174 12.88 5.90 13.50
N SER A 175 11.92 6.13 14.40
CA SER A 175 12.18 6.62 15.76
C SER A 175 12.78 5.59 16.73
N VAL A 176 12.95 4.34 16.33
CA VAL A 176 13.41 3.25 17.24
C VAL A 176 14.92 3.03 17.21
N ILE A 177 15.64 3.65 16.29
CA ILE A 177 17.09 3.40 16.11
C ILE A 177 17.98 4.26 17.06
N THR A 178 17.40 5.21 17.80
CA THR A 178 18.20 6.22 18.54
C THR A 178 18.40 5.93 20.04
N ILE A 179 17.98 4.81 20.58
CA ILE A 179 18.15 4.51 22.01
C ILE A 179 18.90 3.20 22.20
N HIS A 180 20.19 3.18 21.93
CA HIS A 180 21.20 2.35 22.59
C HIS A 180 22.60 2.79 22.10
N LYS A 181 23.04 3.95 22.58
CA LYS A 181 24.45 4.22 22.81
C LYS A 181 24.61 4.60 24.27
N LYS A 182 24.95 3.64 25.08
CA LYS A 182 25.72 3.79 26.30
C LYS A 182 26.90 2.87 26.23
#